data_107b3b7fdf04eac901642aa836b73f9e
#
_entry.id   107b3b7fdf04eac901642aa836b73f9e
#
_cell.length_a   1.000
_cell.length_b   1.000
_cell.length_c   1.000
_cell.angle_alpha   90.00
_cell.angle_beta   90.00
_cell.angle_gamma   90.00
#
_symmetry.space_group_name_H-M   'P 1'
#
loop_
_entity.id
_entity.type
_entity.pdbx_description
1 polymer ?
#
loop_
_entity_poly.entity_id
_entity_poly.type
_entity_poly.pdbx_seq_one_letter_code
_entity_poly.pdbx_strand_id
1 'polypeptide(L)'
;MKKKTIASLLSLTLIAGMLTGCTQAAAPAPAEPSATEEAPAAEEAAPADTAEASDGDVTITFMASQDWIQDAEMDLGKKFTEETGIKVDYQIVPSDQYESLLMTKINAGECTDIFGGQSSKFSIVTQFDVEKNAVDLSGESWAGNVDPAAADELSVGGKLYGQPIQDVSACWAVAYNISMFDELGLKIPTNYAEFCDVCEKIMAAGITPIYEAVPDGWHHVCWTEAAIAATQADPGYPDALNENKATFEGNKELTTMFTQLKEMADKGYMGDNFMSNQYADAPAAIASGEYAMVLYNQGLGAEVNAVDPSFPVDNIGYFVNPLCDNQALNVNYCGPSRFIFSGSKNVDAAKKYLEFMASDESLAYMTENVGKFNQLPYTNAPSAYSEVVQDFYNRYPTKVAVFQASVKYYNPAWMDIGADMSAMFLGEMTPEEVLKDIDKLRAEQAKAASDPAWN
;
A
#
# COMPACT_ATOMS: atom_id res chain seq x y z
N MET A 1 39.73 -45.32 -15.46
CA MET A 1 39.48 -46.73 -14.99
C MET A 1 38.63 -46.68 -13.71
N LYS A 2 37.57 -47.49 -13.72
CA LYS A 2 36.65 -47.89 -12.61
C LYS A 2 35.56 -46.90 -12.22
N LYS A 3 34.39 -47.18 -12.85
CA LYS A 3 33.02 -46.93 -12.42
C LYS A 3 32.75 -47.59 -11.06
N LYS A 4 31.94 -47.00 -10.20
CA LYS A 4 31.06 -47.72 -9.29
C LYS A 4 29.72 -46.98 -9.18
N THR A 5 28.77 -47.62 -9.80
CA THR A 5 27.31 -47.53 -9.67
C THR A 5 26.88 -48.14 -8.36
N ILE A 6 25.99 -47.53 -7.62
CA ILE A 6 25.12 -48.24 -6.68
C ILE A 6 23.69 -47.73 -6.88
N ALA A 7 22.84 -48.66 -7.21
CA ALA A 7 21.42 -48.52 -7.47
C ALA A 7 20.57 -48.91 -6.23
N SER A 8 19.36 -48.39 -6.19
CA SER A 8 18.11 -48.96 -5.69
C SER A 8 17.90 -49.10 -4.17
N LEU A 9 16.78 -48.58 -3.66
CA LEU A 9 15.64 -49.41 -3.36
C LEU A 9 14.36 -48.62 -3.15
N LEU A 10 13.35 -48.89 -4.00
CA LEU A 10 11.94 -48.62 -3.80
C LEU A 10 11.42 -49.39 -2.57
N SER A 11 10.51 -48.78 -1.81
CA SER A 11 9.59 -49.50 -0.97
C SER A 11 8.18 -48.95 -1.16
N LEU A 12 7.44 -49.63 -2.01
CA LEU A 12 5.98 -49.55 -2.17
C LEU A 12 5.32 -50.31 -1.03
N THR A 13 4.41 -49.73 -0.30
CA THR A 13 3.46 -50.47 0.55
C THR A 13 2.04 -50.05 0.21
N LEU A 14 1.39 -50.93 -0.54
CA LEU A 14 -0.04 -51.02 -0.77
C LEU A 14 -0.68 -51.63 0.48
N ILE A 15 -1.77 -51.04 1.00
CA ILE A 15 -2.78 -51.78 1.79
C ILE A 15 -4.15 -51.43 1.20
N ALA A 16 -4.75 -52.49 0.64
CA ALA A 16 -6.13 -52.54 0.18
C ALA A 16 -6.99 -53.23 1.22
N GLY A 17 -8.25 -52.90 1.26
CA GLY A 17 -9.33 -53.68 1.92
C GLY A 17 -10.20 -52.78 2.81
N MET A 18 -11.51 -52.78 2.83
CA MET A 18 -12.53 -53.63 2.19
C MET A 18 -13.85 -52.86 2.21
N LEU A 19 -14.63 -53.10 1.19
CA LEU A 19 -16.06 -52.77 1.06
C LEU A 19 -16.92 -53.50 2.07
N THR A 20 -17.94 -52.86 2.61
CA THR A 20 -19.31 -53.31 2.91
C THR A 20 -19.99 -52.19 3.69
N GLY A 21 -21.23 -51.78 3.51
CA GLY A 21 -22.39 -52.27 2.83
C GLY A 21 -23.52 -51.22 2.99
N CYS A 22 -24.38 -51.17 2.02
CA CYS A 22 -25.59 -50.34 1.97
C CYS A 22 -26.53 -50.59 3.16
N THR A 23 -27.12 -49.50 3.71
CA THR A 23 -28.54 -49.50 4.05
C THR A 23 -29.13 -48.11 3.88
N GLN A 24 -30.10 -48.07 3.00
CA GLN A 24 -31.01 -47.03 2.67
C GLN A 24 -32.07 -46.93 3.77
N ALA A 25 -32.28 -45.74 4.36
CA ALA A 25 -33.44 -45.49 5.20
C ALA A 25 -34.12 -44.21 4.72
N ALA A 26 -35.43 -44.33 4.51
CA ALA A 26 -36.35 -43.42 3.87
C ALA A 26 -36.61 -42.15 4.66
N ALA A 27 -36.95 -41.09 3.90
CA ALA A 27 -37.50 -39.83 4.40
C ALA A 27 -38.92 -40.02 4.95
N PRO A 28 -39.34 -39.27 5.97
CA PRO A 28 -40.75 -39.07 6.28
C PRO A 28 -41.29 -37.82 5.60
N ALA A 29 -42.53 -37.95 5.11
CA ALA A 29 -43.35 -36.98 4.45
C ALA A 29 -43.92 -35.90 5.43
N PRO A 30 -44.47 -34.80 4.91
CA PRO A 30 -44.83 -33.60 5.66
C PRO A 30 -46.18 -33.77 6.39
N ALA A 31 -46.28 -33.15 7.56
CA ALA A 31 -47.55 -33.00 8.28
C ALA A 31 -48.16 -31.63 8.00
N GLU A 32 -49.44 -31.65 7.66
CA GLU A 32 -50.32 -30.52 7.45
C GLU A 32 -50.77 -29.81 8.77
N PRO A 33 -51.37 -28.60 8.67
CA PRO A 33 -51.41 -27.62 9.76
C PRO A 33 -52.66 -27.78 10.62
N SER A 34 -52.56 -27.36 11.88
CA SER A 34 -53.74 -27.24 12.75
C SER A 34 -53.79 -25.87 13.46
N ALA A 35 -54.87 -25.19 13.13
CA ALA A 35 -55.69 -24.29 13.91
C ALA A 35 -55.12 -23.08 14.66
N THR A 36 -55.39 -21.90 14.11
CA THR A 36 -56.04 -20.70 14.68
C THR A 36 -56.11 -20.58 16.20
N GLU A 37 -55.42 -19.55 16.75
CA GLU A 37 -55.82 -18.90 17.97
C GLU A 37 -55.77 -17.37 17.79
N GLU A 38 -56.82 -16.70 18.29
CA GLU A 38 -57.17 -15.29 18.08
C GLU A 38 -56.17 -14.29 18.71
N ALA A 39 -55.94 -13.20 18.01
CA ALA A 39 -55.21 -12.03 18.51
C ALA A 39 -56.06 -11.20 19.49
N PRO A 40 -55.53 -10.69 20.57
CA PRO A 40 -56.12 -9.59 21.32
C PRO A 40 -55.70 -8.25 20.70
N ALA A 41 -56.64 -7.31 20.86
CA ALA A 41 -56.69 -5.96 20.28
C ALA A 41 -55.45 -5.10 20.64
N ALA A 42 -55.09 -4.23 19.67
CA ALA A 42 -54.11 -3.18 19.81
C ALA A 42 -54.45 -2.20 20.91
N GLU A 43 -53.54 -2.05 21.89
CA GLU A 43 -53.50 -0.94 22.83
C GLU A 43 -52.57 0.12 22.24
N GLU A 44 -53.09 1.33 22.15
CA GLU A 44 -52.47 2.52 21.60
C GLU A 44 -51.27 2.91 22.47
N ALA A 45 -50.02 2.66 22.00
CA ALA A 45 -48.81 3.04 22.69
C ALA A 45 -48.59 4.56 22.57
N ALA A 46 -48.46 5.21 23.70
CA ALA A 46 -48.02 6.59 23.85
C ALA A 46 -46.61 6.80 23.22
N PRO A 47 -46.26 8.02 22.76
CA PRO A 47 -44.99 8.28 22.15
C PRO A 47 -43.86 7.97 23.11
N ALA A 48 -42.97 7.08 22.71
CA ALA A 48 -41.73 6.79 23.43
C ALA A 48 -40.87 8.05 23.45
N ASP A 49 -40.60 8.49 24.67
CA ASP A 49 -39.55 9.45 24.99
C ASP A 49 -38.24 8.92 24.41
N THR A 50 -37.65 9.65 23.48
CA THR A 50 -36.31 9.35 22.98
C THR A 50 -35.32 9.61 24.12
N ALA A 51 -35.09 8.61 24.95
CA ALA A 51 -33.92 8.60 25.79
C ALA A 51 -32.70 8.64 24.90
N GLU A 52 -31.91 9.71 24.95
CA GLU A 52 -30.56 9.76 24.43
C GLU A 52 -29.82 8.58 25.05
N ALA A 53 -29.40 7.62 24.21
CA ALA A 53 -28.54 6.53 24.64
C ALA A 53 -27.29 7.17 25.26
N SER A 54 -26.93 6.80 26.49
CA SER A 54 -25.69 7.25 27.09
C SER A 54 -24.54 6.74 26.20
N ASP A 55 -23.61 7.60 25.78
CA ASP A 55 -22.45 7.28 24.93
C ASP A 55 -21.64 6.03 25.40
N GLY A 56 -21.81 5.60 26.65
CA GLY A 56 -21.08 4.50 27.28
C GLY A 56 -21.39 3.07 26.80
N ASP A 57 -22.45 2.85 26.03
CA ASP A 57 -22.83 1.53 25.52
C ASP A 57 -22.59 1.35 24.01
N VAL A 58 -22.01 2.35 23.34
CA VAL A 58 -21.73 2.32 21.89
C VAL A 58 -20.38 1.65 21.62
N THR A 59 -20.35 0.70 20.68
CA THR A 59 -19.13 0.14 20.13
C THR A 59 -19.11 0.41 18.63
N ILE A 60 -18.09 1.09 18.14
CA ILE A 60 -17.83 1.25 16.71
C ILE A 60 -16.87 0.16 16.24
N THR A 61 -17.10 -0.36 15.04
CA THR A 61 -16.27 -1.38 14.41
C THR A 61 -15.39 -0.73 13.34
N PHE A 62 -14.10 -1.04 13.35
CA PHE A 62 -13.15 -0.56 12.35
C PHE A 62 -12.38 -1.73 11.71
N MET A 63 -12.61 -1.98 10.42
CA MET A 63 -11.93 -3.03 9.66
C MET A 63 -10.86 -2.43 8.74
N ALA A 64 -9.64 -2.96 8.82
CA ALA A 64 -8.54 -2.57 7.93
C ALA A 64 -7.55 -3.71 7.71
N SER A 65 -6.68 -3.54 6.71
CA SER A 65 -5.53 -4.43 6.50
C SER A 65 -4.57 -4.37 7.70
N GLN A 66 -3.93 -5.50 8.00
CA GLN A 66 -3.04 -5.66 9.15
C GLN A 66 -1.93 -4.59 9.23
N ASP A 67 -1.45 -4.08 8.10
CA ASP A 67 -0.34 -3.11 8.06
C ASP A 67 -0.82 -1.65 8.21
N TRP A 68 -2.13 -1.42 8.24
CA TRP A 68 -2.71 -0.07 8.27
C TRP A 68 -3.07 0.39 9.67
N ILE A 69 -3.45 -0.52 10.57
CA ILE A 69 -3.69 -0.21 11.99
C ILE A 69 -2.40 -0.49 12.76
N GLN A 70 -1.86 0.52 13.40
CA GLN A 70 -0.64 0.43 14.20
C GLN A 70 -0.99 0.27 15.69
N ASP A 71 -0.07 -0.27 16.48
CA ASP A 71 -0.24 -0.40 17.94
C ASP A 71 -0.57 0.96 18.60
N ALA A 72 0.10 2.03 18.14
CA ALA A 72 -0.16 3.39 18.60
C ALA A 72 -1.61 3.85 18.35
N GLU A 73 -2.22 3.45 17.22
CA GLU A 73 -3.64 3.74 16.97
C GLU A 73 -4.55 2.97 17.92
N MET A 74 -4.22 1.72 18.23
CA MET A 74 -5.00 0.91 19.18
C MET A 74 -4.87 1.47 20.62
N ASP A 75 -3.73 2.03 20.99
CA ASP A 75 -3.56 2.71 22.27
C ASP A 75 -4.36 4.01 22.34
N LEU A 76 -4.38 4.79 21.27
CA LEU A 76 -5.27 5.95 21.13
C LEU A 76 -6.75 5.56 21.19
N GLY A 77 -7.15 4.43 20.62
CA GLY A 77 -8.50 3.89 20.73
C GLY A 77 -8.93 3.54 22.16
N LYS A 78 -8.00 3.06 22.99
CA LYS A 78 -8.23 2.85 24.43
C LYS A 78 -8.45 4.20 25.14
N LYS A 79 -7.59 5.20 24.85
CA LYS A 79 -7.71 6.55 25.39
C LYS A 79 -9.05 7.20 24.98
N PHE A 80 -9.42 7.10 23.71
CA PHE A 80 -10.72 7.54 23.20
C PHE A 80 -11.89 6.90 23.98
N THR A 81 -11.79 5.60 24.26
CA THR A 81 -12.81 4.89 25.05
C THR A 81 -12.87 5.41 26.48
N GLU A 82 -11.73 5.70 27.11
CA GLU A 82 -11.67 6.26 28.47
C GLU A 82 -12.30 7.66 28.54
N GLU A 83 -12.12 8.48 27.51
CA GLU A 83 -12.62 9.85 27.47
C GLU A 83 -14.10 9.96 27.09
N THR A 84 -14.58 9.08 26.19
CA THR A 84 -15.93 9.21 25.60
C THR A 84 -16.89 8.12 26.02
N GLY A 85 -16.39 6.99 26.54
CA GLY A 85 -17.16 5.78 26.77
C GLY A 85 -17.44 4.95 25.53
N ILE A 86 -17.12 5.45 24.32
CA ILE A 86 -17.31 4.74 23.05
C ILE A 86 -16.16 3.75 22.85
N LYS A 87 -16.48 2.48 22.65
CA LYS A 87 -15.47 1.42 22.40
C LYS A 87 -15.14 1.33 20.92
N VAL A 88 -13.89 0.96 20.60
CA VAL A 88 -13.44 0.68 19.23
C VAL A 88 -13.08 -0.79 19.12
N ASP A 89 -13.77 -1.51 18.22
CA ASP A 89 -13.49 -2.91 17.87
C ASP A 89 -12.71 -2.94 16.54
N TYR A 90 -11.40 -3.20 16.63
CA TYR A 90 -10.51 -3.28 15.48
C TYR A 90 -10.54 -4.67 14.84
N GLN A 91 -10.99 -4.75 13.61
CA GLN A 91 -11.05 -5.97 12.79
C GLN A 91 -9.89 -5.98 11.79
N ILE A 92 -8.75 -6.51 12.23
CA ILE A 92 -7.53 -6.56 11.43
C ILE A 92 -7.56 -7.79 10.54
N VAL A 93 -7.44 -7.60 9.23
CA VAL A 93 -7.51 -8.65 8.22
C VAL A 93 -6.17 -8.80 7.51
N PRO A 94 -5.69 -10.03 7.21
CA PRO A 94 -4.49 -10.24 6.41
C PRO A 94 -4.56 -9.49 5.07
N SER A 95 -3.43 -8.90 4.66
CA SER A 95 -3.36 -7.98 3.51
C SER A 95 -3.81 -8.62 2.20
N ASP A 96 -3.48 -9.90 1.99
CA ASP A 96 -3.84 -10.70 0.81
C ASP A 96 -5.34 -10.98 0.68
N GLN A 97 -6.11 -10.84 1.78
CA GLN A 97 -7.55 -11.12 1.82
C GLN A 97 -8.40 -9.87 1.97
N TYR A 98 -7.78 -8.77 2.42
CA TYR A 98 -8.50 -7.59 2.87
C TYR A 98 -9.37 -6.97 1.79
N GLU A 99 -8.82 -6.67 0.63
CA GLU A 99 -9.54 -5.94 -0.43
C GLU A 99 -10.74 -6.72 -0.96
N SER A 100 -10.58 -8.02 -1.18
CA SER A 100 -11.66 -8.91 -1.60
C SER A 100 -12.80 -8.97 -0.57
N LEU A 101 -12.44 -9.02 0.72
CA LEU A 101 -13.41 -9.03 1.82
C LEU A 101 -14.13 -7.68 1.92
N LEU A 102 -13.39 -6.57 1.84
CA LEU A 102 -13.94 -5.23 1.88
C LEU A 102 -14.98 -5.01 0.77
N MET A 103 -14.63 -5.35 -0.47
CA MET A 103 -15.53 -5.22 -1.62
C MET A 103 -16.79 -6.08 -1.47
N THR A 104 -16.64 -7.29 -0.94
CA THR A 104 -17.79 -8.18 -0.65
C THR A 104 -18.73 -7.52 0.36
N LYS A 105 -18.21 -6.96 1.45
CA LYS A 105 -18.99 -6.31 2.51
C LYS A 105 -19.67 -5.02 2.02
N ILE A 106 -18.96 -4.16 1.29
CA ILE A 106 -19.53 -2.94 0.70
C ILE A 106 -20.69 -3.28 -0.24
N ASN A 107 -20.49 -4.25 -1.14
CA ASN A 107 -21.50 -4.67 -2.09
C ASN A 107 -22.74 -5.31 -1.43
N ALA A 108 -22.55 -5.98 -0.30
CA ALA A 108 -23.64 -6.54 0.49
C ALA A 108 -24.37 -5.49 1.36
N GLY A 109 -23.81 -4.28 1.52
CA GLY A 109 -24.32 -3.27 2.44
C GLY A 109 -24.11 -3.63 3.93
N GLU A 110 -23.14 -4.47 4.23
CA GLU A 110 -22.84 -5.01 5.57
C GLU A 110 -21.42 -4.68 6.04
N CYS A 111 -20.92 -3.49 5.66
CA CYS A 111 -19.59 -3.06 6.07
C CYS A 111 -19.56 -2.66 7.55
N THR A 112 -18.34 -2.64 8.14
CA THR A 112 -18.09 -2.07 9.48
C THR A 112 -18.40 -0.59 9.51
N ASP A 113 -18.55 0.01 10.71
CA ASP A 113 -18.84 1.44 10.87
C ASP A 113 -17.76 2.29 10.18
N ILE A 114 -16.49 1.90 10.36
CA ILE A 114 -15.33 2.48 9.67
C ILE A 114 -14.64 1.37 8.89
N PHE A 115 -14.22 1.66 7.66
CA PHE A 115 -13.36 0.78 6.88
C PHE A 115 -12.11 1.52 6.40
N GLY A 116 -11.01 0.81 6.36
CA GLY A 116 -9.78 1.27 5.70
C GLY A 116 -9.89 1.11 4.18
N GLY A 117 -9.34 2.03 3.42
CA GLY A 117 -9.32 1.93 1.96
C GLY A 117 -8.21 2.78 1.38
N GLN A 118 -7.73 2.42 0.19
CA GLN A 118 -6.78 3.24 -0.55
C GLN A 118 -7.46 4.50 -1.08
N SER A 119 -6.74 5.61 -1.09
CA SER A 119 -7.25 6.93 -1.42
C SER A 119 -7.04 7.37 -2.88
N SER A 120 -6.82 6.45 -3.81
CA SER A 120 -6.75 6.86 -5.23
C SER A 120 -8.13 7.24 -5.78
N LYS A 121 -8.16 8.15 -6.77
CA LYS A 121 -9.42 8.46 -7.50
C LYS A 121 -10.10 7.19 -8.03
N PHE A 122 -9.30 6.23 -8.50
CA PHE A 122 -9.83 4.94 -8.93
C PHE A 122 -10.50 4.19 -7.76
N SER A 123 -9.83 4.10 -6.61
CA SER A 123 -10.38 3.38 -5.45
C SER A 123 -11.65 4.04 -4.93
N ILE A 124 -11.63 5.34 -4.70
CA ILE A 124 -12.78 6.02 -4.10
C ILE A 124 -13.98 6.15 -5.05
N VAL A 125 -13.75 6.33 -6.35
CA VAL A 125 -14.85 6.48 -7.33
C VAL A 125 -15.35 5.14 -7.84
N THR A 126 -14.44 4.23 -8.22
CA THR A 126 -14.80 3.00 -8.94
C THR A 126 -14.95 1.80 -8.03
N GLN A 127 -14.04 1.62 -7.05
CA GLN A 127 -14.10 0.46 -6.16
C GLN A 127 -15.11 0.69 -5.03
N PHE A 128 -14.97 1.79 -4.30
CA PHE A 128 -15.80 2.03 -3.11
C PHE A 128 -17.10 2.74 -3.42
N ASP A 129 -17.21 3.47 -4.56
CA ASP A 129 -18.35 4.34 -4.87
C ASP A 129 -18.73 5.19 -3.64
N VAL A 130 -17.76 6.04 -3.21
CA VAL A 130 -17.85 6.74 -1.92
C VAL A 130 -19.03 7.68 -1.84
N GLU A 131 -19.52 8.23 -2.96
CA GLU A 131 -20.73 9.06 -2.99
C GLU A 131 -21.96 8.30 -2.49
N LYS A 132 -22.01 6.99 -2.67
CA LYS A 132 -23.06 6.10 -2.20
C LYS A 132 -22.72 5.46 -0.85
N ASN A 133 -21.52 4.96 -0.69
CA ASN A 133 -21.15 4.02 0.38
C ASN A 133 -20.37 4.66 1.52
N ALA A 134 -19.96 5.94 1.42
CA ALA A 134 -19.27 6.64 2.49
C ALA A 134 -19.97 7.94 2.90
N VAL A 135 -19.68 8.39 4.10
CA VAL A 135 -20.22 9.64 4.66
C VAL A 135 -19.40 10.82 4.18
N ASP A 136 -20.07 11.92 3.78
CA ASP A 136 -19.44 13.20 3.49
C ASP A 136 -18.86 13.80 4.77
N LEU A 137 -17.54 14.02 4.81
CA LEU A 137 -16.77 14.53 5.95
C LEU A 137 -16.35 15.99 5.77
N SER A 138 -16.78 16.67 4.70
CA SER A 138 -16.38 18.06 4.39
C SER A 138 -16.73 19.05 5.49
N GLY A 139 -17.74 18.76 6.30
CA GLY A 139 -18.21 19.61 7.40
C GLY A 139 -17.50 19.37 8.73
N GLU A 140 -16.60 18.40 8.82
CA GLU A 140 -15.90 18.06 10.05
C GLU A 140 -14.85 19.12 10.42
N SER A 141 -14.67 19.38 11.72
CA SER A 141 -13.77 20.42 12.23
C SER A 141 -12.31 20.27 11.76
N TRP A 142 -11.88 19.05 11.57
CA TRP A 142 -10.52 18.69 11.15
C TRP A 142 -10.31 18.67 9.62
N ALA A 143 -11.38 18.66 8.82
CA ALA A 143 -11.29 18.50 7.37
C ALA A 143 -10.38 19.56 6.71
N GLY A 144 -10.41 20.79 7.22
CA GLY A 144 -9.56 21.89 6.74
C GLY A 144 -8.08 21.75 7.08
N ASN A 145 -7.71 20.80 7.95
CA ASN A 145 -6.32 20.53 8.34
C ASN A 145 -5.69 19.41 7.51
N VAL A 146 -6.47 18.67 6.73
CA VAL A 146 -5.89 17.67 5.81
C VAL A 146 -5.02 18.37 4.77
N ASP A 147 -3.84 17.81 4.49
CA ASP A 147 -2.96 18.33 3.42
C ASP A 147 -3.75 18.47 2.12
N PRO A 148 -3.65 19.59 1.40
CA PRO A 148 -4.48 19.85 0.21
C PRO A 148 -4.36 18.78 -0.87
N ALA A 149 -3.19 18.16 -1.05
CA ALA A 149 -3.00 17.11 -2.04
C ALA A 149 -3.68 15.79 -1.61
N ALA A 150 -3.56 15.44 -0.32
CA ALA A 150 -4.27 14.30 0.25
C ALA A 150 -5.80 14.51 0.24
N ALA A 151 -6.25 15.72 0.56
CA ALA A 151 -7.66 16.09 0.51
C ALA A 151 -8.23 15.99 -0.92
N ASP A 152 -7.46 16.41 -1.95
CA ASP A 152 -7.88 16.25 -3.33
C ASP A 152 -8.07 14.77 -3.71
N GLU A 153 -7.11 13.91 -3.35
CA GLU A 153 -7.21 12.46 -3.61
C GLU A 153 -8.40 11.79 -2.89
N LEU A 154 -8.82 12.32 -1.74
CA LEU A 154 -9.93 11.80 -0.94
C LEU A 154 -11.28 12.46 -1.25
N SER A 155 -11.33 13.34 -2.25
CA SER A 155 -12.52 14.10 -2.61
C SER A 155 -13.13 13.68 -3.93
N VAL A 156 -14.48 13.67 -3.97
CA VAL A 156 -15.29 13.47 -5.18
C VAL A 156 -16.35 14.57 -5.22
N GLY A 157 -16.50 15.23 -6.35
CA GLY A 157 -17.47 16.32 -6.51
C GLY A 157 -17.28 17.50 -5.54
N GLY A 158 -16.03 17.72 -5.08
CA GLY A 158 -15.70 18.76 -4.11
C GLY A 158 -16.03 18.41 -2.65
N LYS A 159 -16.33 17.16 -2.36
CA LYS A 159 -16.65 16.63 -1.02
C LYS A 159 -15.58 15.66 -0.56
N LEU A 160 -15.12 15.82 0.66
CA LEU A 160 -14.15 14.94 1.32
C LEU A 160 -14.87 13.71 1.88
N TYR A 161 -14.40 12.50 1.56
CA TYR A 161 -15.01 11.25 2.03
C TYR A 161 -14.11 10.42 2.94
N GLY A 162 -12.81 10.68 2.97
CA GLY A 162 -11.86 9.90 3.74
C GLY A 162 -10.97 10.73 4.67
N GLN A 163 -10.44 10.07 5.69
CA GLN A 163 -9.45 10.60 6.60
C GLN A 163 -8.14 9.81 6.43
N PRO A 164 -7.02 10.46 6.05
CA PRO A 164 -5.76 9.74 5.83
C PRO A 164 -5.19 9.14 7.11
N ILE A 165 -4.58 7.96 7.00
CA ILE A 165 -3.94 7.22 8.10
C ILE A 165 -2.42 7.38 8.07
N GLN A 166 -1.81 7.35 6.89
CA GLN A 166 -0.37 7.25 6.71
C GLN A 166 0.25 8.55 6.22
N ASP A 167 1.56 8.62 6.38
CA ASP A 167 2.39 9.65 5.77
C ASP A 167 2.35 9.52 4.24
N VAL A 168 1.80 10.53 3.58
CA VAL A 168 1.70 10.60 2.11
C VAL A 168 2.88 11.38 1.48
N SER A 169 3.79 11.91 2.30
CA SER A 169 5.01 12.56 1.81
C SER A 169 6.13 11.54 1.54
N ALA A 170 5.98 10.31 2.05
CA ALA A 170 6.94 9.25 1.80
C ALA A 170 7.03 8.98 0.30
N CYS A 171 8.23 9.13 -0.27
CA CYS A 171 8.53 8.70 -1.61
C CYS A 171 9.52 7.53 -1.56
N TRP A 172 9.43 6.62 -2.53
CA TRP A 172 10.44 5.60 -2.72
C TRP A 172 11.67 6.26 -3.35
N ALA A 173 12.70 6.44 -2.53
CA ALA A 173 13.96 7.07 -2.90
C ALA A 173 15.10 6.07 -2.78
N VAL A 174 16.22 6.32 -3.44
CA VAL A 174 17.42 5.55 -3.19
C VAL A 174 18.03 6.01 -1.87
N ALA A 175 17.91 5.18 -0.85
CA ALA A 175 18.57 5.35 0.43
C ALA A 175 20.02 4.85 0.32
N TYR A 176 20.98 5.55 0.90
CA TYR A 176 22.40 5.19 0.81
C TYR A 176 23.13 5.42 2.14
N ASN A 177 24.17 4.64 2.38
CA ASN A 177 25.07 4.81 3.53
C ASN A 177 26.02 6.00 3.29
N ILE A 178 25.81 7.10 4.04
CA ILE A 178 26.58 8.36 3.90
C ILE A 178 28.07 8.12 4.15
N SER A 179 28.44 7.46 5.24
CA SER A 179 29.84 7.18 5.55
C SER A 179 30.55 6.41 4.44
N MET A 180 29.86 5.44 3.83
CA MET A 180 30.42 4.68 2.72
C MET A 180 30.62 5.54 1.48
N PHE A 181 29.68 6.44 1.17
CA PHE A 181 29.83 7.39 0.08
C PHE A 181 31.01 8.33 0.31
N ASP A 182 31.16 8.83 1.53
CA ASP A 182 32.30 9.71 1.90
C ASP A 182 33.63 8.98 1.80
N GLU A 183 33.74 7.75 2.31
CA GLU A 183 34.95 6.92 2.25
C GLU A 183 35.38 6.61 0.81
N LEU A 184 34.43 6.37 -0.09
CA LEU A 184 34.67 6.10 -1.51
C LEU A 184 34.75 7.36 -2.35
N GLY A 185 34.57 8.56 -1.76
CA GLY A 185 34.58 9.85 -2.47
C GLY A 185 33.45 9.97 -3.50
N LEU A 186 32.30 9.34 -3.24
CA LEU A 186 31.14 9.35 -4.12
C LEU A 186 30.34 10.64 -3.94
N LYS A 187 29.58 10.99 -4.96
CA LYS A 187 28.62 12.10 -4.93
C LYS A 187 27.23 11.56 -5.27
N ILE A 188 26.21 12.25 -4.79
CA ILE A 188 24.83 11.97 -5.18
C ILE A 188 24.70 12.15 -6.68
N PRO A 189 24.26 11.12 -7.42
CA PRO A 189 24.09 11.19 -8.88
C PRO A 189 22.92 12.09 -9.24
N THR A 190 23.05 12.82 -10.36
CA THR A 190 22.03 13.71 -10.90
C THR A 190 21.38 13.19 -12.18
N ASN A 191 21.85 12.03 -12.67
CA ASN A 191 21.33 11.34 -13.86
C ASN A 191 21.70 9.85 -13.79
N TYR A 192 21.13 9.06 -14.68
CA TYR A 192 21.35 7.62 -14.72
C TYR A 192 22.81 7.22 -15.03
N ALA A 193 23.51 7.97 -15.88
CA ALA A 193 24.91 7.67 -16.18
C ALA A 193 25.81 7.85 -14.94
N GLU A 194 25.62 8.94 -14.18
CA GLU A 194 26.34 9.15 -12.92
C GLU A 194 25.97 8.09 -11.87
N PHE A 195 24.73 7.61 -11.86
CA PHE A 195 24.32 6.52 -10.99
C PHE A 195 25.05 5.21 -11.34
N CYS A 196 25.19 4.90 -12.63
CA CYS A 196 26.00 3.77 -13.07
C CYS A 196 27.46 3.92 -12.61
N ASP A 197 28.05 5.10 -12.75
CA ASP A 197 29.42 5.38 -12.29
C ASP A 197 29.59 5.17 -10.76
N VAL A 198 28.58 5.52 -9.98
CA VAL A 198 28.52 5.26 -8.53
C VAL A 198 28.50 3.77 -8.26
N CYS A 199 27.61 3.00 -8.94
CA CYS A 199 27.52 1.55 -8.79
C CYS A 199 28.84 0.84 -9.15
N GLU A 200 29.48 1.23 -10.26
CA GLU A 200 30.77 0.67 -10.69
C GLU A 200 31.90 0.90 -9.66
N LYS A 201 31.93 2.08 -9.04
CA LYS A 201 32.93 2.37 -7.99
C LYS A 201 32.67 1.58 -6.72
N ILE A 202 31.40 1.39 -6.34
CA ILE A 202 31.01 0.58 -5.18
C ILE A 202 31.42 -0.89 -5.45
N MET A 203 31.13 -1.43 -6.61
CA MET A 203 31.55 -2.79 -7.00
C MET A 203 33.07 -2.94 -6.99
N ALA A 204 33.81 -1.94 -7.48
CA ALA A 204 35.28 -1.95 -7.48
C ALA A 204 35.85 -1.98 -6.04
N ALA A 205 35.12 -1.50 -5.04
CA ALA A 205 35.46 -1.60 -3.61
C ALA A 205 35.07 -2.96 -3.00
N GLY A 206 34.45 -3.87 -3.77
CA GLY A 206 34.00 -5.18 -3.29
C GLY A 206 32.68 -5.16 -2.51
N ILE A 207 31.90 -4.11 -2.70
CA ILE A 207 30.58 -3.91 -2.04
C ILE A 207 29.49 -4.10 -3.09
N THR A 208 28.34 -4.65 -2.72
CA THR A 208 27.18 -4.72 -3.60
C THR A 208 26.48 -3.36 -3.66
N PRO A 209 26.26 -2.78 -4.86
CA PRO A 209 25.67 -1.44 -4.96
C PRO A 209 24.28 -1.34 -4.36
N ILE A 210 23.37 -2.25 -4.70
CA ILE A 210 21.94 -2.13 -4.41
C ILE A 210 21.46 -3.42 -3.72
N TYR A 211 20.80 -3.26 -2.58
CA TYR A 211 19.96 -4.32 -2.01
C TYR A 211 18.61 -4.32 -2.71
N GLU A 212 18.25 -5.45 -3.34
CA GLU A 212 16.95 -5.63 -3.97
C GLU A 212 16.29 -6.91 -3.47
N ALA A 213 14.95 -6.88 -3.30
CA ALA A 213 14.12 -7.93 -2.74
C ALA A 213 13.02 -8.35 -3.73
N VAL A 214 13.37 -9.19 -4.71
CA VAL A 214 12.44 -9.62 -5.76
C VAL A 214 11.39 -10.65 -5.28
N PRO A 215 11.70 -11.62 -4.38
CA PRO A 215 10.72 -12.64 -3.98
C PRO A 215 9.46 -12.10 -3.31
N ASP A 216 9.53 -10.92 -2.72
CA ASP A 216 8.35 -10.27 -2.12
C ASP A 216 7.30 -9.84 -3.18
N GLY A 217 7.68 -9.85 -4.45
CA GLY A 217 6.81 -9.60 -5.59
C GLY A 217 6.43 -8.13 -5.82
N TRP A 218 6.56 -7.28 -4.81
CA TRP A 218 6.10 -5.89 -4.86
C TRP A 218 7.23 -4.85 -4.80
N HIS A 219 8.33 -5.12 -4.08
CA HIS A 219 9.35 -4.12 -3.76
C HIS A 219 10.06 -3.59 -5.02
N HIS A 220 10.54 -4.48 -5.89
CA HIS A 220 11.22 -4.10 -7.11
C HIS A 220 10.32 -3.33 -8.11
N VAL A 221 8.99 -3.44 -7.97
CA VAL A 221 8.04 -2.64 -8.76
C VAL A 221 8.10 -1.16 -8.36
N CYS A 222 8.51 -0.83 -7.12
CA CYS A 222 8.66 0.55 -6.68
C CYS A 222 9.67 1.36 -7.53
N TRP A 223 10.63 0.70 -8.21
CA TRP A 223 11.48 1.38 -9.19
C TRP A 223 10.70 2.00 -10.34
N THR A 224 9.51 1.46 -10.66
CA THR A 224 8.65 2.00 -11.72
C THR A 224 7.99 3.32 -11.35
N GLU A 225 8.15 3.81 -10.11
CA GLU A 225 7.74 5.17 -9.75
C GLU A 225 8.52 6.24 -10.53
N ALA A 226 9.67 5.90 -11.14
CA ALA A 226 10.33 6.72 -12.15
C ALA A 226 9.49 6.96 -13.42
N ALA A 227 8.37 6.26 -13.60
CA ALA A 227 7.39 6.53 -14.67
C ALA A 227 6.82 7.96 -14.64
N ILE A 228 7.01 8.69 -13.53
CA ILE A 228 6.76 10.14 -13.47
C ILE A 228 7.51 10.93 -14.57
N ALA A 229 8.60 10.39 -15.12
CA ALA A 229 9.28 10.96 -16.28
C ALA A 229 8.35 11.09 -17.50
N ALA A 230 7.45 10.13 -17.71
CA ALA A 230 6.44 10.21 -18.78
C ALA A 230 5.42 11.34 -18.52
N THR A 231 5.00 11.52 -17.26
CA THR A 231 4.15 12.66 -16.87
C THR A 231 4.88 14.00 -17.02
N GLN A 232 6.16 14.06 -16.72
CA GLN A 232 6.97 15.29 -16.91
C GLN A 232 7.17 15.64 -18.39
N ALA A 233 7.31 14.62 -19.25
CA ALA A 233 7.40 14.81 -20.70
C ALA A 233 6.07 15.22 -21.33
N ASP A 234 4.96 14.65 -20.84
CA ASP A 234 3.59 14.97 -21.25
C ASP A 234 2.66 14.94 -20.02
N PRO A 235 2.32 16.09 -19.43
CA PRO A 235 1.41 16.17 -18.29
C PRO A 235 0.00 15.57 -18.54
N GLY A 236 -0.43 15.46 -19.79
CA GLY A 236 -1.70 14.83 -20.16
C GLY A 236 -1.65 13.31 -20.32
N TYR A 237 -0.46 12.71 -20.21
CA TYR A 237 -0.28 11.28 -20.46
C TYR A 237 -1.06 10.37 -19.50
N PRO A 238 -1.08 10.60 -18.17
CA PRO A 238 -1.92 9.82 -17.26
C PRO A 238 -3.40 9.85 -17.61
N ASP A 239 -3.94 11.02 -17.97
CA ASP A 239 -5.34 11.16 -18.39
C ASP A 239 -5.60 10.42 -19.70
N ALA A 240 -4.69 10.51 -20.67
CA ALA A 240 -4.78 9.78 -21.92
C ALA A 240 -4.75 8.25 -21.71
N LEU A 241 -3.95 7.76 -20.75
CA LEU A 241 -3.98 6.37 -20.32
C LEU A 241 -5.33 5.99 -19.71
N ASN A 242 -5.90 6.84 -18.86
CA ASN A 242 -7.18 6.63 -18.19
C ASN A 242 -8.38 6.66 -19.14
N GLU A 243 -8.25 7.36 -20.25
CA GLU A 243 -9.24 7.45 -21.32
C GLU A 243 -9.01 6.42 -22.45
N ASN A 244 -8.05 5.51 -22.27
CA ASN A 244 -7.64 4.51 -23.29
C ASN A 244 -7.23 5.14 -24.63
N LYS A 245 -6.62 6.33 -24.58
CA LYS A 245 -6.11 7.08 -25.75
C LYS A 245 -4.58 6.97 -25.88
N ALA A 246 -3.91 6.42 -24.88
CA ALA A 246 -2.49 6.14 -24.86
C ALA A 246 -2.24 4.73 -24.31
N THR A 247 -1.04 4.20 -24.55
CA THR A 247 -0.57 2.90 -24.10
C THR A 247 0.76 3.03 -23.41
N PHE A 248 1.12 2.06 -22.58
CA PHE A 248 2.47 1.92 -22.01
C PHE A 248 3.45 1.52 -23.13
N GLU A 249 3.03 0.56 -23.99
CA GLU A 249 3.82 0.14 -25.14
C GLU A 249 4.08 1.34 -26.07
N GLY A 250 5.36 1.52 -26.44
CA GLY A 250 5.80 2.58 -27.34
C GLY A 250 6.03 3.96 -26.68
N ASN A 251 5.74 4.13 -25.37
CA ASN A 251 6.16 5.32 -24.66
C ASN A 251 7.67 5.28 -24.44
N LYS A 252 8.36 6.36 -24.85
CA LYS A 252 9.81 6.44 -24.84
C LYS A 252 10.40 6.42 -23.43
N GLU A 253 9.82 7.18 -22.53
CA GLU A 253 10.28 7.34 -21.14
C GLU A 253 10.12 6.01 -20.41
N LEU A 254 8.98 5.33 -20.56
CA LEU A 254 8.74 4.02 -19.96
C LEU A 254 9.65 2.95 -20.53
N THR A 255 9.87 2.93 -21.85
CA THR A 255 10.84 2.01 -22.49
C THR A 255 12.25 2.26 -21.95
N THR A 256 12.65 3.53 -21.80
CA THR A 256 13.94 3.89 -21.19
C THR A 256 14.04 3.38 -19.77
N MET A 257 13.03 3.58 -18.94
CA MET A 257 12.98 3.13 -17.55
C MET A 257 13.18 1.61 -17.41
N PHE A 258 12.38 0.82 -18.12
CA PHE A 258 12.50 -0.65 -18.06
C PHE A 258 13.81 -1.16 -18.66
N THR A 259 14.33 -0.48 -19.71
CA THR A 259 15.66 -0.80 -20.28
C THR A 259 16.76 -0.57 -19.24
N GLN A 260 16.72 0.55 -18.52
CA GLN A 260 17.68 0.87 -17.45
C GLN A 260 17.57 -0.10 -16.26
N LEU A 261 16.36 -0.50 -15.88
CA LEU A 261 16.14 -1.53 -14.85
C LEU A 261 16.74 -2.88 -15.25
N LYS A 262 16.53 -3.30 -16.49
CA LYS A 262 17.15 -4.52 -17.04
C LYS A 262 18.68 -4.40 -17.04
N GLU A 263 19.21 -3.25 -17.45
CA GLU A 263 20.65 -2.98 -17.45
C GLU A 263 21.26 -3.08 -16.04
N MET A 264 20.57 -2.57 -15.00
CA MET A 264 21.02 -2.67 -13.60
C MET A 264 21.17 -4.15 -13.18
N ALA A 265 20.21 -4.99 -13.53
CA ALA A 265 20.27 -6.43 -13.25
C ALA A 265 21.40 -7.10 -14.06
N ASP A 266 21.51 -6.83 -15.36
CA ASP A 266 22.53 -7.41 -16.26
C ASP A 266 23.96 -7.04 -15.86
N LYS A 267 24.17 -5.83 -15.31
CA LYS A 267 25.45 -5.37 -14.78
C LYS A 267 25.76 -5.88 -13.38
N GLY A 268 24.83 -6.60 -12.76
CA GLY A 268 25.01 -7.17 -11.42
C GLY A 268 24.98 -6.14 -10.30
N TYR A 269 24.37 -4.96 -10.49
CA TYR A 269 24.30 -3.92 -9.45
C TYR A 269 23.45 -4.36 -8.25
N MET A 270 22.53 -5.30 -8.44
CA MET A 270 21.68 -5.88 -7.39
C MET A 270 22.34 -7.08 -6.67
N GLY A 271 23.57 -7.48 -7.09
CA GLY A 271 24.28 -8.64 -6.54
C GLY A 271 23.66 -9.98 -6.94
N ASP A 272 24.22 -11.08 -6.42
CA ASP A 272 23.82 -12.44 -6.81
C ASP A 272 22.55 -12.91 -6.07
N ASN A 273 22.18 -12.25 -4.97
CA ASN A 273 21.12 -12.70 -4.07
C ASN A 273 19.77 -12.00 -4.24
N PHE A 274 19.63 -11.06 -5.18
CA PHE A 274 18.42 -10.24 -5.34
C PHE A 274 17.15 -11.08 -5.59
N MET A 275 17.28 -12.28 -6.16
CA MET A 275 16.19 -13.24 -6.36
C MET A 275 15.87 -14.08 -5.10
N SER A 276 16.54 -13.83 -3.97
CA SER A 276 16.32 -14.54 -2.71
C SER A 276 16.24 -13.63 -1.48
N ASN A 277 16.61 -12.36 -1.62
CA ASN A 277 16.51 -11.37 -0.56
C ASN A 277 15.05 -11.02 -0.25
N GLN A 278 14.76 -10.71 1.01
CA GLN A 278 13.44 -10.24 1.46
C GLN A 278 13.52 -8.78 1.91
N TYR A 279 12.47 -8.01 1.68
CA TYR A 279 12.41 -6.59 2.04
C TYR A 279 12.63 -6.36 3.53
N ALA A 280 12.08 -7.23 4.38
CA ALA A 280 12.24 -7.16 5.82
C ALA A 280 13.70 -7.23 6.29
N ASP A 281 14.60 -7.80 5.49
CA ASP A 281 16.02 -7.93 5.82
C ASP A 281 16.86 -6.71 5.36
N ALA A 282 16.27 -5.77 4.61
CA ALA A 282 16.97 -4.60 4.08
C ALA A 282 17.66 -3.75 5.16
N PRO A 283 17.07 -3.44 6.33
CA PRO A 283 17.76 -2.69 7.38
C PRO A 283 19.01 -3.40 7.88
N ALA A 284 18.95 -4.73 8.05
CA ALA A 284 20.11 -5.52 8.49
C ALA A 284 21.20 -5.60 7.41
N ALA A 285 20.82 -5.72 6.15
CA ALA A 285 21.73 -5.74 5.02
C ALA A 285 22.50 -4.41 4.88
N ILE A 286 21.84 -3.28 5.05
CA ILE A 286 22.49 -1.96 5.05
C ILE A 286 23.38 -1.77 6.28
N ALA A 287 22.93 -2.20 7.47
CA ALA A 287 23.73 -2.15 8.70
C ALA A 287 25.03 -2.96 8.58
N SER A 288 25.00 -4.10 7.89
CA SER A 288 26.18 -4.97 7.71
C SER A 288 27.30 -4.34 6.88
N GLY A 289 26.98 -3.34 6.03
CA GLY A 289 27.91 -2.74 5.08
C GLY A 289 28.17 -3.59 3.82
N GLU A 290 27.50 -4.72 3.65
CA GLU A 290 27.60 -5.54 2.44
C GLU A 290 26.91 -4.88 1.22
N TYR A 291 25.95 -3.99 1.50
CA TYR A 291 25.20 -3.21 0.51
C TYR A 291 25.33 -1.72 0.79
N ALA A 292 25.46 -0.94 -0.26
CA ALA A 292 25.61 0.51 -0.17
C ALA A 292 24.29 1.28 -0.22
N MET A 293 23.33 0.77 -0.98
CA MET A 293 22.07 1.44 -1.30
C MET A 293 20.89 0.45 -1.30
N VAL A 294 19.71 1.01 -1.13
CA VAL A 294 18.43 0.30 -1.30
C VAL A 294 17.34 1.30 -1.72
N LEU A 295 16.38 0.91 -2.54
CA LEU A 295 15.19 1.71 -2.75
C LEU A 295 14.30 1.60 -1.50
N TYR A 296 14.07 2.71 -0.80
CA TYR A 296 13.37 2.70 0.49
C TYR A 296 12.67 4.03 0.77
N ASN A 297 11.75 4.01 1.74
CA ASN A 297 11.17 5.24 2.28
C ASN A 297 12.12 5.89 3.31
N GLN A 298 11.75 7.08 3.80
CA GLN A 298 12.60 7.89 4.68
C GLN A 298 12.69 7.38 6.12
N GLY A 299 12.05 6.26 6.44
CA GLY A 299 12.12 5.58 7.73
C GLY A 299 13.35 4.67 7.91
N LEU A 300 14.10 4.35 6.83
CA LEU A 300 15.18 3.38 6.88
C LEU A 300 16.22 3.67 7.96
N GLY A 301 16.60 4.92 8.19
CA GLY A 301 17.59 5.28 9.20
C GLY A 301 17.20 4.80 10.60
N ALA A 302 15.95 4.97 10.98
CA ALA A 302 15.42 4.49 12.26
C ALA A 302 15.38 2.94 12.32
N GLU A 303 15.02 2.29 11.22
CA GLU A 303 14.95 0.83 11.15
C GLU A 303 16.36 0.18 11.21
N VAL A 304 17.35 0.78 10.55
CA VAL A 304 18.76 0.35 10.64
C VAL A 304 19.29 0.52 12.07
N ASN A 305 19.01 1.65 12.71
CA ASN A 305 19.41 1.89 14.11
C ASN A 305 18.73 0.92 15.09
N ALA A 306 17.49 0.51 14.81
CA ALA A 306 16.79 -0.49 15.63
C ALA A 306 17.46 -1.88 15.55
N VAL A 307 18.04 -2.23 14.39
CA VAL A 307 18.79 -3.48 14.18
C VAL A 307 20.20 -3.37 14.77
N ASP A 308 20.90 -2.27 14.51
CA ASP A 308 22.23 -1.96 15.05
C ASP A 308 22.23 -0.59 15.71
N PRO A 309 22.10 -0.51 17.05
CA PRO A 309 22.11 0.76 17.78
C PRO A 309 23.42 1.57 17.67
N SER A 310 24.50 0.96 17.15
CA SER A 310 25.74 1.68 16.87
C SER A 310 25.72 2.43 15.52
N PHE A 311 24.77 2.12 14.64
CA PHE A 311 24.60 2.79 13.36
C PHE A 311 23.77 4.07 13.56
N PRO A 312 24.30 5.27 13.28
CA PRO A 312 23.56 6.51 13.48
C PRO A 312 22.36 6.62 12.53
N VAL A 313 21.20 7.05 13.02
CA VAL A 313 19.99 7.28 12.21
C VAL A 313 20.30 8.20 11.01
N ASP A 314 21.07 9.28 11.26
CA ASP A 314 21.43 10.27 10.24
C ASP A 314 22.56 9.83 9.30
N ASN A 315 23.02 8.58 9.39
CA ASN A 315 23.99 8.01 8.43
C ASN A 315 23.32 7.39 7.20
N ILE A 316 22.00 7.52 7.06
CA ILE A 316 21.25 7.17 5.85
C ILE A 316 20.84 8.44 5.14
N GLY A 317 21.42 8.66 3.97
CA GLY A 317 21.01 9.73 3.05
C GLY A 317 20.05 9.24 1.97
N TYR A 318 19.45 10.18 1.24
CA TYR A 318 18.46 9.87 0.20
C TYR A 318 18.69 10.71 -1.05
N PHE A 319 18.41 10.12 -2.20
CA PHE A 319 18.27 10.82 -3.47
C PHE A 319 17.14 10.20 -4.29
N VAL A 320 16.55 10.99 -5.20
CA VAL A 320 15.44 10.51 -6.02
C VAL A 320 15.85 9.36 -6.93
N ASN A 321 14.90 8.49 -7.29
CA ASN A 321 15.11 7.42 -8.24
C ASN A 321 15.72 7.98 -9.56
N PRO A 322 16.94 7.59 -9.94
CA PRO A 322 17.71 8.26 -11.00
C PRO A 322 17.38 7.80 -12.41
N LEU A 323 16.45 6.83 -12.54
CA LEU A 323 16.03 6.34 -13.86
C LEU A 323 15.42 7.48 -14.66
N CYS A 324 15.62 7.46 -15.96
CA CYS A 324 15.22 8.51 -16.90
C CYS A 324 15.76 9.91 -16.54
N ASP A 325 16.93 9.99 -15.91
CA ASP A 325 17.54 11.22 -15.42
C ASP A 325 16.63 12.06 -14.51
N ASN A 326 15.77 11.37 -13.74
CA ASN A 326 14.77 12.02 -12.90
C ASN A 326 15.41 12.85 -11.78
N GLN A 327 14.87 14.08 -11.58
CA GLN A 327 15.23 15.00 -10.51
C GLN A 327 13.99 15.52 -9.77
N ALA A 328 12.86 14.82 -9.84
CA ALA A 328 11.64 15.15 -9.13
C ALA A 328 11.33 14.09 -8.07
N LEU A 329 10.64 14.49 -7.02
CA LEU A 329 10.06 13.57 -6.04
C LEU A 329 8.87 12.84 -6.66
N ASN A 330 8.95 11.53 -6.64
CA ASN A 330 7.85 10.63 -6.95
C ASN A 330 6.97 10.52 -5.70
N VAL A 331 5.85 11.24 -5.65
CA VAL A 331 4.97 11.27 -4.48
C VAL A 331 3.74 10.41 -4.71
N ASN A 332 3.45 9.60 -3.72
CA ASN A 332 2.20 8.86 -3.67
C ASN A 332 1.28 9.55 -2.66
N TYR A 333 0.40 10.43 -3.14
CA TYR A 333 -0.61 11.07 -2.29
C TYR A 333 -1.70 10.08 -1.85
N CYS A 334 -1.71 8.90 -2.46
CA CYS A 334 -2.62 7.82 -2.11
C CYS A 334 -2.03 6.98 -1.00
N GLY A 335 -2.79 6.81 0.06
CA GLY A 335 -2.43 5.93 1.17
C GLY A 335 -3.68 5.38 1.82
N PRO A 336 -3.51 4.42 2.72
CA PRO A 336 -4.62 3.96 3.53
C PRO A 336 -5.31 5.11 4.24
N SER A 337 -6.63 5.12 4.15
CA SER A 337 -7.48 6.17 4.73
C SER A 337 -8.69 5.53 5.42
N ARG A 338 -9.27 6.21 6.39
CA ARG A 338 -10.49 5.79 7.09
C ARG A 338 -11.69 6.39 6.39
N PHE A 339 -12.68 5.55 6.11
CA PHE A 339 -13.97 5.93 5.55
C PHE A 339 -15.08 5.50 6.51
N ILE A 340 -16.07 6.36 6.75
CA ILE A 340 -17.26 5.98 7.52
C ILE A 340 -18.28 5.40 6.53
N PHE A 341 -18.74 4.17 6.78
CA PHE A 341 -19.73 3.53 5.94
C PHE A 341 -21.08 4.24 6.06
N SER A 342 -21.68 4.64 4.94
CA SER A 342 -22.96 5.40 4.93
C SER A 342 -24.13 4.62 5.51
N GLY A 343 -24.08 3.28 5.50
CA GLY A 343 -25.08 2.39 6.11
C GLY A 343 -24.88 2.13 7.61
N SER A 344 -23.83 2.70 8.23
CA SER A 344 -23.57 2.55 9.67
C SER A 344 -24.69 3.16 10.51
N LYS A 345 -25.00 2.52 11.64
CA LYS A 345 -25.92 3.08 12.66
C LYS A 345 -25.19 3.96 13.69
N ASN A 346 -23.85 3.96 13.67
CA ASN A 346 -22.97 4.62 14.62
C ASN A 346 -22.20 5.79 13.98
N VAL A 347 -22.74 6.43 12.93
CA VAL A 347 -22.06 7.50 12.17
C VAL A 347 -21.52 8.61 13.09
N ASP A 348 -22.32 9.09 14.04
CA ASP A 348 -21.90 10.17 14.94
C ASP A 348 -20.77 9.74 15.88
N ALA A 349 -20.79 8.49 16.35
CA ALA A 349 -19.71 7.93 17.17
C ALA A 349 -18.43 7.73 16.34
N ALA A 350 -18.55 7.28 15.08
CA ALA A 350 -17.44 7.16 14.15
C ALA A 350 -16.83 8.54 13.82
N LYS A 351 -17.63 9.58 13.63
CA LYS A 351 -17.16 10.96 13.43
C LYS A 351 -16.38 11.48 14.65
N LYS A 352 -16.85 11.23 15.86
CA LYS A 352 -16.11 11.58 17.10
C LYS A 352 -14.75 10.89 17.16
N TYR A 353 -14.67 9.62 16.72
CA TYR A 353 -13.39 8.90 16.64
C TYR A 353 -12.44 9.52 15.61
N LEU A 354 -12.92 9.84 14.41
CA LEU A 354 -12.11 10.51 13.41
C LEU A 354 -11.63 11.91 13.89
N GLU A 355 -12.48 12.67 14.56
CA GLU A 355 -12.10 13.96 15.17
C GLU A 355 -11.00 13.79 16.23
N PHE A 356 -11.14 12.80 17.10
CA PHE A 356 -10.13 12.46 18.10
C PHE A 356 -8.78 12.10 17.45
N MET A 357 -8.80 11.26 16.40
CA MET A 357 -7.60 10.85 15.69
C MET A 357 -6.91 11.99 14.92
N ALA A 358 -7.65 13.03 14.52
CA ALA A 358 -7.12 14.22 13.86
C ALA A 358 -6.72 15.36 14.83
N SER A 359 -6.84 15.14 16.15
CA SER A 359 -6.41 16.11 17.15
C SER A 359 -4.89 16.27 17.16
N ASP A 360 -4.39 17.46 17.56
CA ASP A 360 -2.95 17.73 17.67
C ASP A 360 -2.24 16.69 18.55
N GLU A 361 -2.89 16.26 19.66
CA GLU A 361 -2.35 15.27 20.57
C GLU A 361 -2.25 13.89 19.94
N SER A 362 -3.29 13.43 19.25
CA SER A 362 -3.27 12.13 18.55
C SER A 362 -2.28 12.09 17.39
N LEU A 363 -2.22 13.18 16.62
CA LEU A 363 -1.23 13.28 15.50
C LEU A 363 0.20 13.28 16.03
N ALA A 364 0.48 14.01 17.12
CA ALA A 364 1.80 13.99 17.77
C ALA A 364 2.13 12.60 18.30
N TYR A 365 1.19 11.94 18.97
CA TYR A 365 1.38 10.60 19.51
C TYR A 365 1.67 9.57 18.39
N MET A 366 0.94 9.63 17.27
CA MET A 366 1.19 8.76 16.11
C MET A 366 2.58 9.01 15.52
N THR A 367 2.98 10.27 15.33
CA THR A 367 4.30 10.63 14.79
C THR A 367 5.44 10.17 15.71
N GLU A 368 5.27 10.24 17.02
CA GLU A 368 6.29 9.84 18.01
C GLU A 368 6.42 8.31 18.16
N ASN A 369 5.32 7.56 17.99
CA ASN A 369 5.26 6.14 18.32
C ASN A 369 5.21 5.21 17.10
N VAL A 370 5.12 5.76 15.89
CA VAL A 370 5.17 4.99 14.64
C VAL A 370 6.36 5.45 13.81
N GLY A 371 7.48 4.74 13.92
CA GLY A 371 8.77 5.15 13.34
C GLY A 371 8.78 5.42 11.83
N LYS A 372 7.80 4.89 11.10
CA LYS A 372 7.61 5.17 9.66
C LYS A 372 6.77 6.44 9.39
N PHE A 373 6.16 7.07 10.40
CA PHE A 373 5.30 8.25 10.23
C PHE A 373 6.08 9.53 10.55
N ASN A 374 6.89 9.97 9.61
CA ASN A 374 7.69 11.19 9.79
C ASN A 374 6.89 12.49 9.60
N GLN A 375 5.85 12.45 8.78
CA GLN A 375 4.97 13.57 8.48
C GLN A 375 3.58 13.05 8.11
N LEU A 376 2.64 13.10 9.05
CA LEU A 376 1.25 12.79 8.72
C LEU A 376 0.66 13.87 7.79
N PRO A 377 -0.32 13.54 6.93
CA PRO A 377 -0.84 14.45 5.92
C PRO A 377 -1.87 15.45 6.50
N TYR A 378 -1.44 16.17 7.52
CA TYR A 378 -2.20 17.23 8.18
C TYR A 378 -1.31 18.46 8.38
N THR A 379 -1.86 19.64 8.15
CA THR A 379 -1.15 20.91 8.30
C THR A 379 -0.77 21.23 9.75
N ASN A 380 -1.44 20.62 10.71
CA ASN A 380 -1.19 20.71 12.15
C ASN A 380 -0.40 19.52 12.73
N ALA A 381 -0.02 18.53 11.92
CA ALA A 381 0.81 17.44 12.39
C ALA A 381 2.26 17.90 12.61
N PRO A 382 2.94 17.45 13.69
CA PRO A 382 4.36 17.71 13.85
C PRO A 382 5.15 16.94 12.79
N SER A 383 6.30 17.48 12.39
CA SER A 383 7.26 16.80 11.55
C SER A 383 8.33 16.15 12.40
N ALA A 384 8.60 14.86 12.18
CA ALA A 384 9.67 14.09 12.81
C ALA A 384 10.87 13.89 11.85
N TYR A 385 10.91 14.57 10.73
CA TYR A 385 12.04 14.46 9.80
C TYR A 385 13.34 14.87 10.45
N SER A 386 14.37 14.02 10.35
CA SER A 386 15.75 14.39 10.66
C SER A 386 16.26 15.48 9.69
N GLU A 387 17.35 16.14 10.04
CA GLU A 387 17.98 17.15 9.17
C GLU A 387 18.32 16.56 7.80
N VAL A 388 18.78 15.32 7.74
CA VAL A 388 19.11 14.62 6.49
C VAL A 388 17.89 14.42 5.60
N VAL A 389 16.74 14.07 6.17
CA VAL A 389 15.49 13.93 5.43
C VAL A 389 14.95 15.29 5.00
N GLN A 390 15.03 16.30 5.85
CA GLN A 390 14.66 17.68 5.47
C GLN A 390 15.51 18.18 4.30
N ASP A 391 16.84 17.96 4.33
CA ASP A 391 17.74 18.30 3.23
C ASP A 391 17.40 17.57 1.93
N PHE A 392 17.00 16.30 2.02
CA PHE A 392 16.51 15.53 0.87
C PHE A 392 15.30 16.21 0.22
N TYR A 393 14.25 16.52 0.97
CA TYR A 393 13.05 17.18 0.44
C TYR A 393 13.35 18.61 -0.08
N ASN A 394 14.22 19.36 0.58
CA ASN A 394 14.63 20.69 0.14
C ASN A 394 15.42 20.65 -1.18
N ARG A 395 16.18 19.58 -1.42
CA ARG A 395 16.94 19.39 -2.66
C ARG A 395 16.07 19.19 -3.88
N TYR A 396 14.89 18.59 -3.70
CA TYR A 396 13.98 18.24 -4.78
C TYR A 396 12.62 18.92 -4.63
N PRO A 397 12.49 20.20 -5.00
CA PRO A 397 11.24 20.95 -4.79
C PRO A 397 10.11 20.54 -5.75
N THR A 398 10.42 19.86 -6.85
CA THR A 398 9.42 19.41 -7.81
C THR A 398 8.83 18.08 -7.36
N LYS A 399 7.50 18.02 -7.24
CA LYS A 399 6.75 16.81 -6.88
C LYS A 399 5.89 16.37 -8.06
N VAL A 400 5.85 15.08 -8.35
CA VAL A 400 5.03 14.49 -9.40
C VAL A 400 4.34 13.23 -8.85
N ALA A 401 3.03 13.14 -9.06
CA ALA A 401 2.25 11.99 -8.62
C ALA A 401 2.67 10.71 -9.37
N VAL A 402 2.83 9.62 -8.64
CA VAL A 402 3.16 8.30 -9.20
C VAL A 402 1.98 7.70 -9.97
N PHE A 403 2.25 6.74 -10.85
CA PHE A 403 1.20 6.06 -11.61
C PHE A 403 0.22 5.28 -10.74
N GLN A 404 0.63 4.80 -9.58
CA GLN A 404 -0.30 4.21 -8.60
C GLN A 404 -1.44 5.16 -8.21
N ALA A 405 -1.14 6.46 -8.11
CA ALA A 405 -2.10 7.49 -7.77
C ALA A 405 -2.89 7.98 -8.98
N SER A 406 -2.25 8.13 -10.14
CA SER A 406 -2.77 8.87 -11.29
C SER A 406 -3.29 8.00 -12.43
N VAL A 407 -2.93 6.70 -12.49
CA VAL A 407 -3.28 5.79 -13.61
C VAL A 407 -4.18 4.65 -13.14
N LYS A 408 -5.40 4.61 -13.71
CA LYS A 408 -6.36 3.53 -13.45
C LYS A 408 -5.79 2.16 -13.80
N TYR A 409 -6.13 1.16 -12.99
CA TYR A 409 -5.76 -0.25 -13.19
C TYR A 409 -4.26 -0.53 -13.15
N TYR A 410 -3.44 0.44 -12.70
CA TYR A 410 -2.01 0.21 -12.49
C TYR A 410 -1.75 -0.46 -11.13
N ASN A 411 -2.32 0.08 -10.06
CA ASN A 411 -2.13 -0.48 -8.72
C ASN A 411 -2.70 -1.91 -8.57
N PRO A 412 -3.90 -2.27 -9.09
CA PRO A 412 -4.37 -3.64 -9.04
C PRO A 412 -3.51 -4.65 -9.82
N ALA A 413 -2.71 -4.20 -10.80
CA ALA A 413 -1.79 -5.03 -11.56
C ALA A 413 -0.39 -5.15 -10.91
N TRP A 414 -0.16 -4.55 -9.73
CA TRP A 414 1.15 -4.38 -9.12
C TRP A 414 1.95 -5.68 -9.00
N MET A 415 1.33 -6.75 -8.49
CA MET A 415 1.99 -8.03 -8.30
C MET A 415 2.27 -8.76 -9.63
N ASP A 416 1.39 -8.60 -10.63
CA ASP A 416 1.60 -9.15 -11.97
C ASP A 416 2.76 -8.43 -12.66
N ILE A 417 2.84 -7.09 -12.55
CA ILE A 417 3.99 -6.30 -13.01
C ILE A 417 5.27 -6.79 -12.35
N GLY A 418 5.24 -7.09 -11.05
CA GLY A 418 6.38 -7.66 -10.33
C GLY A 418 6.83 -9.01 -10.88
N ALA A 419 5.89 -9.88 -11.23
CA ALA A 419 6.21 -11.16 -11.85
C ALA A 419 6.87 -10.98 -13.22
N ASP A 420 6.36 -10.08 -14.05
CA ASP A 420 6.92 -9.76 -15.37
C ASP A 420 8.32 -9.13 -15.26
N MET A 421 8.51 -8.21 -14.31
CA MET A 421 9.83 -7.61 -14.01
C MET A 421 10.82 -8.68 -13.54
N SER A 422 10.39 -9.63 -12.73
CA SER A 422 11.22 -10.76 -12.30
C SER A 422 11.68 -11.59 -13.51
N ALA A 423 10.75 -11.91 -14.42
CA ALA A 423 11.07 -12.59 -15.69
C ALA A 423 12.02 -11.75 -16.58
N MET A 424 11.82 -10.43 -16.61
CA MET A 424 12.70 -9.51 -17.32
C MET A 424 14.13 -9.52 -16.73
N PHE A 425 14.28 -9.48 -15.43
CA PHE A 425 15.61 -9.55 -14.77
C PHE A 425 16.32 -10.85 -15.06
N LEU A 426 15.60 -11.96 -15.20
CA LEU A 426 16.14 -13.27 -15.60
C LEU A 426 16.41 -13.40 -17.12
N GLY A 427 16.00 -12.41 -17.92
CA GLY A 427 16.15 -12.43 -19.38
C GLY A 427 15.10 -13.27 -20.10
N GLU A 428 14.00 -13.61 -19.45
CA GLU A 428 12.86 -14.36 -19.99
C GLU A 428 11.83 -13.44 -20.68
N MET A 429 11.81 -12.14 -20.32
CA MET A 429 11.03 -11.09 -20.96
C MET A 429 11.91 -9.91 -21.34
N THR A 430 11.49 -9.18 -22.38
CA THR A 430 12.09 -7.89 -22.75
C THR A 430 11.35 -6.73 -22.09
N PRO A 431 11.95 -5.54 -21.95
CA PRO A 431 11.29 -4.33 -21.50
C PRO A 431 9.99 -4.01 -22.26
N GLU A 432 9.97 -4.21 -23.57
CA GLU A 432 8.81 -3.99 -24.40
C GLU A 432 7.68 -5.00 -24.14
N GLU A 433 8.03 -6.25 -23.85
CA GLU A 433 7.04 -7.29 -23.49
C GLU A 433 6.38 -6.97 -22.14
N VAL A 434 7.13 -6.47 -21.14
CA VAL A 434 6.58 -6.02 -19.87
C VAL A 434 5.59 -4.87 -20.07
N LEU A 435 5.96 -3.84 -20.84
CA LEU A 435 5.08 -2.70 -21.13
C LEU A 435 3.78 -3.13 -21.83
N LYS A 436 3.89 -4.03 -22.78
CA LYS A 436 2.75 -4.60 -23.50
C LYS A 436 1.83 -5.41 -22.58
N ASP A 437 2.39 -6.17 -21.64
CA ASP A 437 1.56 -6.95 -20.71
C ASP A 437 0.89 -6.07 -19.68
N ILE A 438 1.50 -4.97 -19.24
CA ILE A 438 0.84 -3.93 -18.42
C ILE A 438 -0.41 -3.39 -19.14
N ASP A 439 -0.33 -3.06 -20.43
CA ASP A 439 -1.49 -2.59 -21.20
C ASP A 439 -2.60 -3.65 -21.27
N LYS A 440 -2.22 -4.91 -21.45
CA LYS A 440 -3.16 -6.04 -21.47
C LYS A 440 -3.85 -6.23 -20.11
N LEU A 441 -3.08 -6.25 -19.02
CA LEU A 441 -3.62 -6.38 -17.64
C LEU A 441 -4.60 -5.26 -17.32
N ARG A 442 -4.25 -4.02 -17.65
CA ARG A 442 -5.13 -2.85 -17.49
C ARG A 442 -6.41 -2.99 -18.32
N ALA A 443 -6.31 -3.44 -19.56
CA ALA A 443 -7.49 -3.64 -20.43
C ALA A 443 -8.40 -4.76 -19.91
N GLU A 444 -7.85 -5.84 -19.37
CA GLU A 444 -8.63 -6.94 -18.76
C GLU A 444 -9.40 -6.46 -17.53
N GLN A 445 -8.74 -5.71 -16.64
CA GLN A 445 -9.37 -5.15 -15.44
C GLN A 445 -10.42 -4.09 -15.77
N ALA A 446 -10.14 -3.20 -16.73
CA ALA A 446 -11.08 -2.19 -17.18
C ALA A 446 -12.37 -2.81 -17.78
N LYS A 447 -12.22 -3.89 -18.57
CA LYS A 447 -13.37 -4.64 -19.09
C LYS A 447 -14.17 -5.33 -17.98
N ALA A 448 -13.47 -5.92 -17.00
CA ALA A 448 -14.13 -6.53 -15.84
C ALA A 448 -14.93 -5.48 -15.03
N ALA A 449 -14.40 -4.26 -14.92
CA ALA A 449 -15.06 -3.12 -14.30
C ALA A 449 -16.13 -2.45 -15.20
N SER A 450 -16.30 -2.90 -16.45
CA SER A 450 -17.19 -2.29 -17.43
C SER A 450 -16.87 -0.80 -17.66
N ASP A 451 -15.59 -0.41 -17.64
CA ASP A 451 -15.17 0.97 -17.86
C ASP A 451 -15.51 1.39 -19.31
N PRO A 452 -16.32 2.45 -19.48
CA PRO A 452 -16.75 2.88 -20.80
C PRO A 452 -15.61 3.31 -21.74
N ALA A 453 -14.45 3.67 -21.20
CA ALA A 453 -13.27 4.01 -22.00
C ALA A 453 -12.64 2.79 -22.71
N TRP A 454 -12.93 1.57 -22.25
CA TRP A 454 -12.45 0.31 -22.84
C TRP A 454 -13.52 -0.51 -23.56
N ASN A 455 -14.72 0.04 -23.77
CA ASN A 455 -15.84 -0.61 -24.47
C ASN A 455 -15.82 -0.35 -25.97
#